data_eebcc05502d43404d9ca7ed39cf145b1
#
_entry.id   eebcc05502d43404d9ca7ed39cf145b1
#
_cell.length_a   1.000
_cell.length_b   1.000
_cell.length_c   1.000
_cell.angle_alpha   90.00
_cell.angle_beta   90.00
_cell.angle_gamma   90.00
#
_symmetry.space_group_name_H-M   'P 1'
#
loop_
_entity.id
_entity.type
_entity.pdbx_description
1 polymer ?
#
loop_
_entity_poly.entity_id
_entity_poly.type
_entity_poly.pdbx_seq_one_letter_code
_entity_poly.pdbx_strand_id
1 'polypeptide(L)'
;MLLDGRVIGVRDGDFIIAVPVTPSQKEQIMATHKPDVVVEFEDGRSITAKQRKKIYVLIKCIADWQGYTPSEVMKELLKYDFIVSPVREAISADGEFSLSNCDRTTARLFITWLIEFCLTHDIPC
;
A
#
# COMPACT_ATOMS: atom_id res chain seq x y z
N MET A 1 16.11 13.02 -8.67
CA MET A 1 16.13 12.46 -7.30
C MET A 1 14.71 12.24 -6.84
N LEU A 2 14.40 11.05 -6.39
CA LEU A 2 13.08 10.68 -5.88
C LEU A 2 13.09 10.75 -4.36
N LEU A 3 12.16 11.51 -3.78
CA LEU A 3 12.07 11.71 -2.33
C LEU A 3 10.67 11.36 -1.84
N ASP A 4 10.59 10.83 -0.63
CA ASP A 4 9.33 10.57 0.05
C ASP A 4 8.91 11.78 0.86
N GLY A 5 7.67 12.20 0.69
CA GLY A 5 7.10 13.30 1.43
C GLY A 5 5.77 12.97 2.06
N ARG A 6 5.35 13.80 3.00
CA ARG A 6 4.01 13.71 3.57
C ARG A 6 3.38 15.11 3.64
N VAL A 7 2.10 15.18 3.39
CA VAL A 7 1.35 16.43 3.52
C VAL A 7 1.20 16.76 4.99
N ILE A 8 1.66 17.95 5.40
CA ILE A 8 1.57 18.42 6.78
C ILE A 8 0.57 19.55 6.96
N GLY A 9 0.06 20.12 5.87
CA GLY A 9 -0.95 21.17 5.94
C GLY A 9 -1.30 21.75 4.58
N VAL A 10 -2.16 22.76 4.60
CA VAL A 10 -2.54 23.53 3.43
C VAL A 10 -2.35 25.00 3.75
N ARG A 11 -1.78 25.76 2.83
CA ARG A 11 -1.56 27.18 2.97
C ARG A 11 -1.79 27.88 1.65
N ASP A 12 -2.67 28.88 1.64
CA ASP A 12 -2.98 29.69 0.45
C ASP A 12 -3.34 28.86 -0.79
N GLY A 13 -4.04 27.72 -0.57
CA GLY A 13 -4.42 26.82 -1.65
C GLY A 13 -3.37 25.78 -2.04
N ASP A 14 -2.18 25.83 -1.43
CA ASP A 14 -1.09 24.91 -1.71
C ASP A 14 -0.91 23.88 -0.59
N PHE A 15 -0.55 22.65 -0.96
CA PHE A 15 -0.15 21.65 0.03
C PHE A 15 1.26 21.97 0.55
N ILE A 16 1.44 21.87 1.86
CA ILE A 16 2.75 21.92 2.49
C ILE A 16 3.20 20.50 2.73
N ILE A 17 4.37 20.16 2.18
CA ILE A 17 4.91 18.81 2.21
C ILE A 17 6.21 18.81 3.01
N ALA A 18 6.32 17.93 4.01
CA ALA A 18 7.57 17.68 4.70
C ALA A 18 8.28 16.51 4.02
N VAL A 19 9.55 16.72 3.66
CA VAL A 19 10.39 15.72 3.02
C VAL A 19 11.63 15.51 3.87
N PRO A 20 11.72 14.41 4.65
CA PRO A 20 12.94 14.10 5.38
C PRO A 20 14.06 13.74 4.41
N VAL A 21 15.20 14.38 4.55
CA VAL A 21 16.36 14.13 3.70
C VAL A 21 17.59 13.88 4.56
N THR A 22 18.52 13.09 4.03
CA THR A 22 19.83 12.90 4.65
C THR A 22 20.68 14.16 4.45
N PRO A 23 21.74 14.41 5.28
CA PRO A 23 22.64 15.54 5.06
C PRO A 23 23.24 15.56 3.66
N SER A 24 23.58 14.41 3.09
CA SER A 24 24.10 14.30 1.73
C SER A 24 23.08 14.74 0.67
N GLN A 25 21.83 14.30 0.78
CA GLN A 25 20.72 14.71 -0.09
C GLN A 25 20.47 16.21 0.02
N LYS A 26 20.50 16.75 1.25
CA LYS A 26 20.33 18.19 1.48
C LYS A 26 21.40 19.00 0.76
N GLU A 27 22.67 18.60 0.87
CA GLU A 27 23.77 19.27 0.19
C GLU A 27 23.61 19.22 -1.34
N GLN A 28 23.22 18.08 -1.88
CA GLN A 28 22.95 17.92 -3.32
C GLN A 28 21.86 18.87 -3.81
N ILE A 29 20.76 18.95 -3.09
CA ILE A 29 19.62 19.80 -3.44
C ILE A 29 20.00 21.26 -3.35
N MET A 30 20.70 21.66 -2.29
CA MET A 30 21.11 23.06 -2.05
C MET A 30 22.19 23.53 -3.02
N ALA A 31 23.06 22.61 -3.50
CA ALA A 31 24.12 22.93 -4.44
C ALA A 31 23.62 23.10 -5.88
N THR A 32 22.43 22.56 -6.19
CA THR A 32 21.85 22.60 -7.53
C THR A 32 20.93 23.80 -7.65
N HIS A 33 21.18 24.65 -8.66
CA HIS A 33 20.41 25.89 -8.85
C HIS A 33 18.94 25.60 -9.20
N LYS A 34 18.67 24.56 -9.98
CA LYS A 34 17.32 24.08 -10.31
C LYS A 34 17.28 22.55 -10.10
N PRO A 35 17.08 22.08 -8.87
CA PRO A 35 17.10 20.66 -8.61
C PRO A 35 15.92 19.96 -9.30
N ASP A 36 16.23 18.88 -10.01
CA ASP A 36 15.23 17.98 -10.56
C ASP A 36 14.86 16.96 -9.49
N VAL A 37 13.81 17.27 -8.73
CA VAL A 37 13.36 16.47 -7.60
C VAL A 37 11.92 16.07 -7.80
N VAL A 38 11.66 14.76 -7.67
CA VAL A 38 10.32 14.21 -7.66
C VAL A 38 9.98 13.79 -6.24
N VAL A 39 8.87 14.29 -5.71
CA VAL A 39 8.40 13.96 -4.37
C VAL A 39 7.19 13.08 -4.49
N GLU A 40 7.28 11.87 -3.94
CA GLU A 40 6.12 11.00 -3.73
C GLU A 40 5.55 11.25 -2.35
N PHE A 41 4.24 11.38 -2.26
CA PHE A 41 3.57 11.51 -0.98
C PHE A 41 2.24 10.78 -1.00
N GLU A 42 1.83 10.32 0.19
CA GLU A 42 0.54 9.67 0.40
C GLU A 42 -0.40 10.64 1.11
N ASP A 43 -1.65 10.74 0.65
CA ASP A 43 -2.65 11.36 1.49
C ASP A 43 -2.98 10.40 2.65
N GLY A 44 -3.45 10.93 3.78
CA GLY A 44 -3.68 10.13 4.99
C GLY A 44 -4.74 9.04 4.85
N ARG A 45 -5.40 8.92 3.70
CA ARG A 45 -6.46 7.95 3.43
C ARG A 45 -6.03 6.84 2.48
N SER A 46 -5.01 7.08 1.63
CA SER A 46 -4.55 6.07 0.70
C SER A 46 -3.73 4.97 1.37
N ILE A 47 -3.67 3.82 0.70
CA ILE A 47 -2.86 2.70 1.15
C ILE A 47 -1.39 3.10 1.26
N THR A 48 -0.72 2.70 2.34
CA THR A 48 0.69 2.98 2.54
C THR A 48 1.57 2.02 1.74
N ALA A 49 2.82 2.43 1.48
CA ALA A 49 3.80 1.55 0.84
C ALA A 49 4.07 0.28 1.68
N LYS A 50 4.08 0.42 3.00
CA LYS A 50 4.22 -0.73 3.92
C LYS A 50 3.06 -1.70 3.80
N GLN A 51 1.84 -1.20 3.76
CA GLN A 51 0.64 -2.02 3.60
C GLN A 51 0.67 -2.76 2.26
N ARG A 52 0.99 -2.08 1.18
CA ARG A 52 1.10 -2.67 -0.16
C ARG A 52 2.13 -3.79 -0.18
N LYS A 53 3.31 -3.53 0.36
CA LYS A 53 4.38 -4.53 0.45
C LYS A 53 3.95 -5.76 1.25
N LYS A 54 3.30 -5.56 2.39
CA LYS A 54 2.80 -6.64 3.24
C LYS A 54 1.78 -7.51 2.49
N ILE A 55 0.86 -6.88 1.76
CA ILE A 55 -0.14 -7.59 0.97
C ILE A 55 0.53 -8.47 -0.08
N TYR A 56 1.49 -7.93 -0.84
CA TYR A 56 2.18 -8.71 -1.87
C TYR A 56 3.01 -9.86 -1.30
N VAL A 57 3.64 -9.67 -0.15
CA VAL A 57 4.37 -10.74 0.54
C VAL A 57 3.43 -11.86 0.94
N LEU A 58 2.28 -11.54 1.53
CA LEU A 58 1.28 -12.54 1.94
C LEU A 58 0.71 -13.30 0.74
N ILE A 59 0.39 -12.59 -0.33
CA ILE A 59 -0.11 -13.22 -1.57
C ILE A 59 0.93 -14.17 -2.15
N LYS A 60 2.20 -13.76 -2.17
CA LYS A 60 3.28 -14.61 -2.66
C LYS A 60 3.46 -15.86 -1.80
N CYS A 61 3.39 -15.73 -0.48
CA CYS A 61 3.45 -16.88 0.42
C CYS A 61 2.34 -17.89 0.11
N ILE A 62 1.13 -17.42 -0.11
CA ILE A 62 -0.02 -18.27 -0.43
C ILE A 62 0.17 -18.93 -1.80
N ALA A 63 0.63 -18.19 -2.81
CA ALA A 63 0.88 -18.73 -4.14
C ALA A 63 1.98 -19.79 -4.12
N ASP A 64 3.07 -19.55 -3.41
CA ASP A 64 4.17 -20.50 -3.27
C ASP A 64 3.74 -21.77 -2.52
N TRP A 65 2.93 -21.61 -1.49
CA TRP A 65 2.36 -22.74 -0.75
C TRP A 65 1.47 -23.61 -1.65
N GLN A 66 0.63 -23.00 -2.47
CA GLN A 66 -0.23 -23.73 -3.40
C GLN A 66 0.59 -24.44 -4.49
N GLY A 67 1.62 -23.77 -5.01
CA GLY A 67 2.65 -24.38 -5.86
C GLY A 67 2.42 -24.32 -7.37
N TYR A 68 1.21 -24.02 -7.83
CA TYR A 68 0.91 -24.03 -9.29
C TYR A 68 0.19 -22.78 -9.79
N THR A 69 -0.28 -21.91 -8.92
CA THR A 69 -0.96 -20.67 -9.34
C THR A 69 0.03 -19.50 -9.25
N PRO A 70 0.25 -18.75 -10.36
CA PRO A 70 1.09 -17.56 -10.31
C PRO A 70 0.56 -16.52 -9.33
N SER A 71 1.46 -15.73 -8.73
CA SER A 71 1.11 -14.70 -7.75
C SER A 71 0.07 -13.70 -8.26
N GLU A 72 0.15 -13.33 -9.53
CA GLU A 72 -0.80 -12.39 -10.14
C GLU A 72 -2.22 -12.94 -10.19
N VAL A 73 -2.35 -14.22 -10.52
CA VAL A 73 -3.66 -14.91 -10.53
C VAL A 73 -4.15 -15.11 -9.11
N MET A 74 -3.26 -15.50 -8.20
CA MET A 74 -3.59 -15.67 -6.78
C MET A 74 -4.10 -14.37 -6.17
N LYS A 75 -3.50 -13.24 -6.51
CA LYS A 75 -3.96 -11.92 -6.07
C LYS A 75 -5.43 -11.68 -6.44
N GLU A 76 -5.82 -11.96 -7.67
CA GLU A 76 -7.19 -11.75 -8.12
C GLU A 76 -8.17 -12.71 -7.42
N LEU A 77 -7.78 -13.96 -7.22
CA LEU A 77 -8.61 -14.94 -6.50
C LEU A 77 -8.83 -14.54 -5.05
N LEU A 78 -7.78 -14.12 -4.37
CA LEU A 78 -7.86 -13.70 -2.97
C LEU A 78 -8.64 -12.40 -2.81
N LYS A 79 -8.50 -11.47 -3.73
CA LYS A 79 -9.33 -10.25 -3.75
C LYS A 79 -10.81 -10.59 -3.88
N TYR A 80 -11.14 -11.51 -4.77
CA TYR A 80 -12.52 -11.96 -4.95
C TYR A 80 -13.06 -12.61 -3.67
N ASP A 81 -12.31 -13.51 -3.06
CA ASP A 81 -12.71 -14.17 -1.82
C ASP A 81 -12.90 -13.18 -0.66
N PHE A 82 -12.04 -12.18 -0.59
CA PHE A 82 -12.18 -11.09 0.39
C PHE A 82 -13.46 -10.29 0.14
N ILE A 83 -13.75 -9.97 -1.11
CA ILE A 83 -14.93 -9.20 -1.50
C ILE A 83 -16.23 -9.91 -1.10
N VAL A 84 -16.30 -11.22 -1.24
CA VAL A 84 -17.49 -11.99 -0.88
C VAL A 84 -17.54 -12.38 0.59
N SER A 85 -16.52 -12.07 1.36
CA SER A 85 -16.45 -12.41 2.80
C SER A 85 -17.33 -11.47 3.64
N PRO A 86 -17.77 -11.91 4.85
CA PRO A 86 -18.56 -11.05 5.74
C PRO A 86 -17.85 -9.77 6.18
N VAL A 87 -16.52 -9.74 6.16
CA VAL A 87 -15.71 -8.58 6.54
C VAL A 87 -16.00 -7.39 5.62
N ARG A 88 -16.31 -7.66 4.36
CA ARG A 88 -16.57 -6.61 3.38
C ARG A 88 -17.84 -5.81 3.65
N GLU A 89 -18.87 -6.40 4.20
CA GLU A 89 -20.12 -5.69 4.53
C GLU A 89 -19.89 -4.47 5.42
N ALA A 90 -18.77 -4.49 6.18
CA ALA A 90 -18.37 -3.39 7.04
C ALA A 90 -17.63 -2.27 6.31
N ILE A 91 -17.24 -2.44 5.03
CA ILE A 91 -16.27 -1.58 4.39
C ILE A 91 -16.87 -0.66 3.32
N SER A 92 -17.69 -1.16 2.42
CA SER A 92 -18.21 -0.34 1.30
C SER A 92 -19.26 -1.06 0.49
N ALA A 93 -20.23 -0.28 -0.03
CA ALA A 93 -21.30 -0.75 -0.90
C ALA A 93 -20.90 -0.84 -2.38
N ASP A 94 -19.74 -0.33 -2.78
CA ASP A 94 -19.43 -0.05 -4.19
C ASP A 94 -18.96 -1.26 -5.01
N GLY A 95 -18.75 -2.38 -4.41
CA GLY A 95 -18.46 -3.60 -5.16
C GLY A 95 -17.08 -3.72 -5.79
N GLU A 96 -16.31 -2.66 -5.86
CA GLU A 96 -14.98 -2.68 -6.45
C GLU A 96 -13.90 -2.61 -5.38
N PHE A 97 -12.97 -3.57 -5.43
CA PHE A 97 -11.78 -3.56 -4.60
C PHE A 97 -10.54 -3.49 -5.48
N SER A 98 -9.80 -2.39 -5.37
CA SER A 98 -8.55 -2.19 -6.06
C SER A 98 -7.49 -1.74 -5.07
N LEU A 99 -6.32 -2.38 -5.08
CA LEU A 99 -5.20 -1.98 -4.22
C LEU A 99 -4.70 -0.57 -4.54
N SER A 100 -4.93 -0.09 -5.77
CA SER A 100 -4.57 1.27 -6.18
C SER A 100 -5.49 2.32 -5.59
N ASN A 101 -6.75 1.98 -5.32
CA ASN A 101 -7.80 2.91 -4.96
C ASN A 101 -8.40 2.69 -3.56
N CYS A 102 -7.97 1.64 -2.85
CA CYS A 102 -8.49 1.41 -1.51
C CYS A 102 -7.85 2.35 -0.48
N ASP A 103 -8.56 2.58 0.61
CA ASP A 103 -8.04 3.34 1.73
C ASP A 103 -7.23 2.45 2.70
N ARG A 104 -6.63 3.08 3.71
CA ARG A 104 -5.83 2.36 4.72
C ARG A 104 -6.65 1.40 5.56
N THR A 105 -7.90 1.73 5.84
CA THR A 105 -8.80 0.88 6.61
C THR A 105 -9.10 -0.40 5.85
N THR A 106 -9.46 -0.30 4.58
CA THR A 106 -9.70 -1.44 3.71
C THR A 106 -8.45 -2.29 3.54
N ALA A 107 -7.29 -1.66 3.33
CA ALA A 107 -6.02 -2.37 3.22
C ALA A 107 -5.68 -3.13 4.50
N ARG A 108 -5.90 -2.55 5.67
CA ARG A 108 -5.68 -3.21 6.97
C ARG A 108 -6.60 -4.41 7.14
N LEU A 109 -7.85 -4.29 6.76
CA LEU A 109 -8.80 -5.40 6.84
C LEU A 109 -8.42 -6.53 5.89
N PHE A 110 -7.95 -6.20 4.69
CA PHE A 110 -7.46 -7.19 3.74
C PHE A 110 -6.21 -7.91 4.26
N ILE A 111 -5.27 -7.18 4.85
CA ILE A 111 -4.08 -7.76 5.47
C ILE A 111 -4.47 -8.73 6.58
N THR A 112 -5.37 -8.32 7.46
CA THR A 112 -5.87 -9.18 8.55
C THR A 112 -6.53 -10.43 8.00
N TRP A 113 -7.36 -10.29 6.97
CA TRP A 113 -8.01 -11.40 6.30
C TRP A 113 -6.99 -12.38 5.67
N LEU A 114 -5.94 -11.85 5.04
CA LEU A 114 -4.87 -12.67 4.46
C LEU A 114 -4.09 -13.43 5.54
N ILE A 115 -3.80 -12.78 6.67
CA ILE A 115 -3.12 -13.41 7.80
C ILE A 115 -3.98 -14.55 8.36
N GLU A 116 -5.27 -14.32 8.55
CA GLU A 116 -6.21 -15.33 9.01
C GLU A 116 -6.30 -16.50 8.02
N PHE A 117 -6.29 -16.20 6.72
CA PHE A 117 -6.24 -17.23 5.68
C PHE A 117 -5.00 -18.12 5.82
N CYS A 118 -3.85 -17.50 6.01
CA CYS A 118 -2.60 -18.26 6.21
C CYS A 118 -2.66 -19.12 7.48
N LEU A 119 -3.17 -18.59 8.58
CA LEU A 119 -3.30 -19.34 9.83
C LEU A 119 -4.28 -20.50 9.71
N THR A 120 -5.40 -20.29 9.03
CA THR A 120 -6.44 -21.33 8.83
C THR A 120 -5.92 -22.50 7.99
N HIS A 121 -5.06 -22.21 7.01
CA HIS A 121 -4.52 -23.22 6.09
C HIS A 121 -3.10 -23.68 6.44
N ASP A 122 -2.58 -23.29 7.62
CA ASP A 122 -1.22 -23.61 8.07
C ASP A 122 -0.13 -23.22 7.03
N ILE A 123 -0.30 -22.07 6.40
CA ILE A 123 0.65 -21.56 5.42
C ILE A 123 1.83 -20.89 6.14
N PRO A 124 3.08 -21.33 5.91
CA PRO A 124 4.25 -20.72 6.54
C PRO A 124 4.52 -19.35 5.90
N CYS A 125 4.33 -18.30 6.67
CA CYS A 125 4.57 -16.94 6.18
C CYS A 125 4.99 -16.00 7.32
#